data_3ac26a9303a84d36af626c21271b6ce3
#
_entry.id   3ac26a9303a84d36af626c21271b6ce3
#
_cell.length_a   1.000
_cell.length_b   1.000
_cell.length_c   1.000
_cell.angle_alpha   90.00
_cell.angle_beta   90.00
_cell.angle_gamma   90.00
#
_symmetry.space_group_name_H-M   'P 1'
#
loop_
_entity.id
_entity.type
_entity.pdbx_description
1 polymer ?
#
loop_
_entity_poly.entity_id
_entity_poly.type
_entity_poly.pdbx_seq_one_letter_code
_entity_poly.pdbx_strand_id
1 'polypeptide(L)'
;QLKKRDIADIIIRVIKRYGTTGTPDVLDNIKNFGFAFATRSGISWGMDDLHIPKEKPAIVEHAEKEVSVIFDHYQRGLLTERERYDRVVEVWQGAVDKITKLVPHALDPKGSVFTMVNSGARGSWTQIRQMSGMKGLVVNPASKIIELPVRSSYKEGLNVLEYFISTHGARKGTADTALRTSAAGYLTRRLVDVAQDIIIYESDCRTAKGLEITRAASEEINKTLGQRVFGRILFEDAINARNEIVLK
;
A
#
# COMPACT_ATOMS: atom_id res chain seq x y z
N GLN A 1 -15.75 7.85 12.92
CA GLN A 1 -15.67 7.42 11.52
C GLN A 1 -15.12 5.99 11.48
N LEU A 2 -15.80 5.09 10.79
CA LEU A 2 -15.34 3.71 10.60
C LEU A 2 -14.40 3.67 9.38
N LYS A 3 -13.22 3.08 9.57
CA LYS A 3 -12.28 2.79 8.50
C LYS A 3 -12.41 1.32 8.08
N LYS A 4 -11.86 0.96 6.93
CA LYS A 4 -11.83 -0.43 6.45
C LYS A 4 -11.30 -1.42 7.51
N ARG A 5 -10.31 -1.01 8.30
CA ARG A 5 -9.73 -1.82 9.37
C ARG A 5 -10.70 -2.05 10.53
N ASP A 6 -11.44 -1.01 10.93
CA ASP A 6 -12.43 -1.10 12.01
C ASP A 6 -13.57 -2.06 11.64
N ILE A 7 -13.99 -2.04 10.35
CA ILE A 7 -14.99 -2.99 9.84
C ILE A 7 -14.47 -4.42 9.90
N ALA A 8 -13.20 -4.66 9.54
CA ALA A 8 -12.60 -5.99 9.65
C ALA A 8 -12.60 -6.48 11.12
N ASP A 9 -12.26 -5.62 12.08
CA ASP A 9 -12.28 -5.95 13.50
C ASP A 9 -13.70 -6.25 14.01
N ILE A 10 -14.70 -5.51 13.52
CA ILE A 10 -16.12 -5.79 13.82
C ILE A 10 -16.50 -7.17 13.29
N ILE A 11 -16.14 -7.50 12.05
CA ILE A 11 -16.44 -8.80 11.44
C ILE A 11 -15.82 -9.94 12.24
N ILE A 12 -14.57 -9.80 12.67
CA ILE A 12 -13.90 -10.81 13.52
C ILE A 12 -14.68 -11.04 14.83
N ARG A 13 -15.17 -9.97 15.46
CA ARG A 13 -16.00 -10.07 16.67
C ARG A 13 -17.35 -10.74 16.41
N VAL A 14 -17.97 -10.45 15.26
CA VAL A 14 -19.23 -11.08 14.83
C VAL A 14 -19.03 -12.58 14.66
N ILE A 15 -17.98 -13.01 13.95
CA ILE A 15 -17.65 -14.42 13.75
C ILE A 15 -17.43 -15.13 15.09
N LYS A 16 -16.69 -14.51 16.01
CA LYS A 16 -16.44 -15.07 17.34
C LYS A 16 -17.72 -15.23 18.18
N ARG A 17 -18.71 -14.34 18.00
CA ARG A 17 -19.96 -14.34 18.79
C ARG A 17 -21.03 -15.23 18.20
N TYR A 18 -21.21 -15.22 16.89
CA TYR A 18 -22.33 -15.88 16.18
C TYR A 18 -21.90 -17.11 15.39
N GLY A 19 -20.60 -17.40 15.34
CA GLY A 19 -20.06 -18.49 14.53
C GLY A 19 -20.14 -18.22 13.04
N THR A 20 -19.69 -19.19 12.24
CA THR A 20 -19.66 -19.07 10.78
C THR A 20 -21.08 -19.13 10.16
N THR A 21 -22.02 -19.82 10.81
CA THR A 21 -23.38 -20.02 10.31
C THR A 21 -24.25 -18.76 10.46
N GLY A 22 -24.12 -18.02 11.56
CA GLY A 22 -24.91 -16.79 11.81
C GLY A 22 -24.29 -15.51 11.26
N THR A 23 -23.05 -15.57 10.76
CA THR A 23 -22.31 -14.39 10.26
C THR A 23 -22.83 -13.87 8.91
N PRO A 24 -23.23 -14.67 7.91
CA PRO A 24 -23.62 -14.19 6.59
C PRO A 24 -24.75 -13.15 6.62
N ASP A 25 -25.79 -13.36 7.39
CA ASP A 25 -26.93 -12.43 7.50
C ASP A 25 -26.50 -11.06 8.04
N VAL A 26 -25.59 -11.04 9.03
CA VAL A 26 -25.06 -9.79 9.57
C VAL A 26 -24.21 -9.06 8.53
N LEU A 27 -23.40 -9.78 7.76
CA LEU A 27 -22.57 -9.20 6.70
C LEU A 27 -23.43 -8.62 5.58
N ASP A 28 -24.49 -9.34 5.17
CA ASP A 28 -25.41 -8.85 4.17
C ASP A 28 -26.17 -7.61 4.63
N ASN A 29 -26.56 -7.54 5.88
CA ASN A 29 -27.17 -6.36 6.46
C ASN A 29 -26.20 -5.16 6.47
N ILE A 30 -24.94 -5.35 6.84
CA ILE A 30 -23.89 -4.31 6.79
C ILE A 30 -23.68 -3.84 5.34
N LYS A 31 -23.58 -4.78 4.40
CA LYS A 31 -23.43 -4.49 2.97
C LYS A 31 -24.61 -3.68 2.42
N ASN A 32 -25.85 -4.13 2.66
CA ASN A 32 -27.05 -3.49 2.18
C ASN A 32 -27.23 -2.09 2.79
N PHE A 33 -26.95 -1.94 4.09
CA PHE A 33 -26.93 -0.65 4.76
C PHE A 33 -25.92 0.29 4.10
N GLY A 34 -24.68 -0.19 3.86
CA GLY A 34 -23.63 0.58 3.20
C GLY A 34 -24.05 1.05 1.80
N PHE A 35 -24.61 0.18 0.98
CA PHE A 35 -25.08 0.54 -0.36
C PHE A 35 -26.24 1.53 -0.34
N ALA A 36 -27.22 1.35 0.53
CA ALA A 36 -28.37 2.24 0.64
C ALA A 36 -27.93 3.66 1.01
N PHE A 37 -27.02 3.80 1.97
CA PHE A 37 -26.53 5.11 2.40
C PHE A 37 -25.52 5.71 1.41
N ALA A 38 -24.68 4.92 0.76
CA ALA A 38 -23.80 5.40 -0.30
C ALA A 38 -24.61 6.01 -1.46
N THR A 39 -25.70 5.35 -1.86
CA THR A 39 -26.61 5.85 -2.90
C THR A 39 -27.29 7.15 -2.48
N ARG A 40 -27.77 7.23 -1.24
CA ARG A 40 -28.48 8.42 -0.72
C ARG A 40 -27.53 9.61 -0.48
N SER A 41 -26.25 9.36 -0.17
CA SER A 41 -25.28 10.41 0.15
C SER A 41 -24.94 11.28 -1.07
N GLY A 42 -25.09 10.77 -2.29
CA GLY A 42 -24.73 11.48 -3.50
C GLY A 42 -23.25 11.88 -3.58
N ILE A 43 -22.37 11.19 -2.84
CA ILE A 43 -20.94 11.50 -2.80
C ILE A 43 -20.36 11.45 -4.21
N SER A 44 -19.91 12.58 -4.68
CA SER A 44 -19.19 12.75 -5.94
C SER A 44 -17.97 13.62 -5.71
N TRP A 45 -17.06 13.65 -6.65
CA TRP A 45 -15.87 14.51 -6.57
C TRP A 45 -15.46 15.00 -7.94
N GLY A 46 -14.80 16.15 -7.98
CA GLY A 46 -14.22 16.75 -9.15
C GLY A 46 -12.83 17.30 -8.88
N MET A 47 -12.22 17.92 -9.88
CA MET A 47 -10.89 18.52 -9.71
C MET A 47 -10.89 19.70 -8.74
N ASP A 48 -12.03 20.33 -8.52
CA ASP A 48 -12.15 21.46 -7.60
C ASP A 48 -12.08 21.05 -6.14
N ASP A 49 -12.46 19.81 -5.81
CA ASP A 49 -12.36 19.25 -4.47
C ASP A 49 -10.92 18.97 -4.02
N LEU A 50 -9.97 19.01 -4.95
CA LEU A 50 -8.55 18.81 -4.69
C LEU A 50 -7.88 20.16 -4.48
N HIS A 51 -7.33 20.40 -3.30
CA HIS A 51 -6.64 21.64 -2.98
C HIS A 51 -5.13 21.44 -2.98
N ILE A 52 -4.42 22.38 -3.63
CA ILE A 52 -2.95 22.39 -3.66
C ILE A 52 -2.47 22.98 -2.34
N PRO A 53 -1.55 22.32 -1.60
CA PRO A 53 -0.99 22.87 -0.38
C PRO A 53 -0.31 24.23 -0.65
N LYS A 54 -0.62 25.25 0.15
CA LYS A 54 -0.09 26.60 -0.01
C LYS A 54 1.43 26.66 0.19
N GLU A 55 1.96 25.77 0.98
CA GLU A 55 3.38 25.65 1.30
C GLU A 55 4.21 24.98 0.20
N LYS A 56 3.56 24.34 -0.77
CA LYS A 56 4.23 23.62 -1.86
C LYS A 56 5.27 24.46 -2.61
N PRO A 57 4.97 25.70 -3.07
CA PRO A 57 5.94 26.50 -3.81
C PRO A 57 7.23 26.76 -3.02
N ALA A 58 7.12 27.06 -1.73
CA ALA A 58 8.27 27.32 -0.86
C ALA A 58 9.14 26.07 -0.68
N ILE A 59 8.53 24.89 -0.56
CA ILE A 59 9.24 23.62 -0.44
C ILE A 59 10.00 23.29 -1.73
N VAL A 60 9.36 23.51 -2.88
CA VAL A 60 9.99 23.27 -4.20
C VAL A 60 11.15 24.24 -4.42
N GLU A 61 10.98 25.54 -4.15
CA GLU A 61 12.03 26.53 -4.28
C GLU A 61 13.23 26.24 -3.36
N HIS A 62 12.98 25.80 -2.14
CA HIS A 62 14.05 25.39 -1.21
C HIS A 62 14.84 24.19 -1.76
N ALA A 63 14.14 23.19 -2.27
CA ALA A 63 14.79 22.02 -2.87
C ALA A 63 15.61 22.40 -4.13
N GLU A 64 15.13 23.34 -4.96
CA GLU A 64 15.89 23.85 -6.11
C GLU A 64 17.18 24.56 -5.70
N LYS A 65 17.13 25.36 -4.62
CA LYS A 65 18.33 26.02 -4.08
C LYS A 65 19.35 25.02 -3.55
N GLU A 66 18.88 23.99 -2.82
CA GLU A 66 19.77 22.92 -2.34
C GLU A 66 20.42 22.14 -3.49
N VAL A 67 19.64 21.80 -4.51
CA VAL A 67 20.13 21.14 -5.73
C VAL A 67 21.16 22.01 -6.45
N SER A 68 20.93 23.32 -6.57
CA SER A 68 21.90 24.24 -7.17
C SER A 68 23.26 24.23 -6.44
N VAL A 69 23.25 24.20 -5.09
CA VAL A 69 24.48 24.11 -4.29
C VAL A 69 25.21 22.78 -4.53
N ILE A 70 24.47 21.67 -4.68
CA ILE A 70 25.05 20.36 -4.98
C ILE A 70 25.73 20.39 -6.37
N PHE A 71 25.11 21.02 -7.37
CA PHE A 71 25.72 21.19 -8.69
C PHE A 71 26.98 22.06 -8.64
N ASP A 72 26.99 23.15 -7.84
CA ASP A 72 28.17 23.97 -7.65
C ASP A 72 29.33 23.20 -7.01
N HIS A 73 29.04 22.37 -6.03
CA HIS A 73 30.04 21.49 -5.42
C HIS A 73 30.58 20.47 -6.42
N TYR A 74 29.73 19.91 -7.27
CA TYR A 74 30.16 19.00 -8.33
C TYR A 74 31.07 19.69 -9.35
N GLN A 75 30.70 20.90 -9.80
CA GLN A 75 31.52 21.67 -10.75
C GLN A 75 32.89 22.05 -10.17
N ARG A 76 32.98 22.26 -8.86
CA ARG A 76 34.23 22.49 -8.14
C ARG A 76 35.06 21.22 -7.89
N GLY A 77 34.59 20.05 -8.31
CA GLY A 77 35.28 18.78 -8.14
C GLY A 77 35.20 18.21 -6.71
N LEU A 78 34.31 18.74 -5.85
CA LEU A 78 34.13 18.27 -4.47
C LEU A 78 33.26 17.02 -4.36
N LEU A 79 32.53 16.67 -5.39
CA LEU A 79 31.64 15.52 -5.45
C LEU A 79 31.91 14.71 -6.72
N THR A 80 31.78 13.41 -6.60
CA THR A 80 31.73 12.52 -7.75
C THR A 80 30.35 12.58 -8.41
N GLU A 81 30.23 12.12 -9.67
CA GLU A 81 28.94 12.08 -10.38
C GLU A 81 27.89 11.26 -9.62
N ARG A 82 28.30 10.14 -9.04
CA ARG A 82 27.41 9.27 -8.27
C ARG A 82 26.92 9.95 -6.98
N GLU A 83 27.79 10.57 -6.24
CA GLU A 83 27.42 11.30 -5.02
C GLU A 83 26.50 12.48 -5.32
N ARG A 84 26.76 13.22 -6.39
CA ARG A 84 25.87 14.27 -6.86
C ARG A 84 24.48 13.71 -7.15
N TYR A 85 24.40 12.63 -7.94
CA TYR A 85 23.14 11.96 -8.29
C TYR A 85 22.38 11.51 -7.02
N ASP A 86 23.03 10.81 -6.12
CA ASP A 86 22.40 10.28 -4.90
C ASP A 86 21.87 11.43 -4.02
N ARG A 87 22.63 12.52 -3.86
CA ARG A 87 22.20 13.70 -3.09
C ARG A 87 21.02 14.43 -3.74
N VAL A 88 21.03 14.60 -5.04
CA VAL A 88 19.92 15.26 -5.78
C VAL A 88 18.63 14.44 -5.60
N VAL A 89 18.72 13.13 -5.74
CA VAL A 89 17.57 12.23 -5.52
C VAL A 89 17.06 12.33 -4.08
N GLU A 90 17.95 12.37 -3.08
CA GLU A 90 17.60 12.50 -1.67
C GLU A 90 16.87 13.82 -1.36
N VAL A 91 17.36 14.95 -1.87
CA VAL A 91 16.71 16.26 -1.72
C VAL A 91 15.29 16.24 -2.28
N TRP A 92 15.12 15.73 -3.49
CA TRP A 92 13.80 15.67 -4.12
C TRP A 92 12.86 14.68 -3.43
N GLN A 93 13.37 13.53 -2.95
CA GLN A 93 12.57 12.61 -2.15
C GLN A 93 12.11 13.26 -0.84
N GLY A 94 12.99 13.99 -0.17
CA GLY A 94 12.65 14.77 1.03
C GLY A 94 11.57 15.82 0.78
N ALA A 95 11.63 16.51 -0.36
CA ALA A 95 10.59 17.47 -0.77
C ALA A 95 9.23 16.78 -1.01
N VAL A 96 9.24 15.64 -1.72
CA VAL A 96 8.06 14.82 -1.96
C VAL A 96 7.43 14.35 -0.64
N ASP A 97 8.24 13.92 0.32
CA ASP A 97 7.75 13.43 1.62
C ASP A 97 7.14 14.56 2.46
N LYS A 98 7.75 15.76 2.44
CA LYS A 98 7.17 16.96 3.07
C LYS A 98 5.81 17.30 2.47
N ILE A 99 5.71 17.36 1.15
CA ILE A 99 4.45 17.64 0.45
C ILE A 99 3.40 16.54 0.73
N THR A 100 3.81 15.28 0.79
CA THR A 100 2.91 14.16 1.09
C THR A 100 2.23 14.31 2.45
N LYS A 101 2.95 14.82 3.45
CA LYS A 101 2.41 15.08 4.79
C LYS A 101 1.43 16.26 4.82
N LEU A 102 1.58 17.23 3.93
CA LEU A 102 0.72 18.41 3.86
C LEU A 102 -0.59 18.15 3.11
N VAL A 103 -0.59 17.24 2.14
CA VAL A 103 -1.77 16.96 1.30
C VAL A 103 -3.03 16.61 2.10
N PRO A 104 -3.01 15.76 3.14
CA PRO A 104 -4.21 15.50 3.94
C PRO A 104 -4.76 16.73 4.67
N HIS A 105 -3.90 17.67 5.03
CA HIS A 105 -4.27 18.90 5.73
C HIS A 105 -4.80 19.99 4.79
N ALA A 106 -4.48 19.90 3.51
CA ALA A 106 -4.97 20.82 2.49
C ALA A 106 -6.40 20.52 2.04
N LEU A 107 -6.89 19.29 2.29
CA LEU A 107 -8.23 18.86 1.92
C LEU A 107 -9.24 19.17 3.02
N ASP A 108 -10.49 19.44 2.64
CA ASP A 108 -11.60 19.54 3.60
C ASP A 108 -11.85 18.17 4.26
N PRO A 109 -11.74 18.06 5.60
CA PRO A 109 -12.02 16.81 6.32
C PRO A 109 -13.43 16.25 6.14
N LYS A 110 -14.39 17.10 5.74
CA LYS A 110 -15.76 16.71 5.41
C LYS A 110 -15.97 16.47 3.92
N GLY A 111 -14.98 16.77 3.10
CA GLY A 111 -15.05 16.63 1.65
C GLY A 111 -15.12 15.19 1.18
N SER A 112 -15.66 14.99 -0.01
CA SER A 112 -15.86 13.68 -0.62
C SER A 112 -14.53 12.93 -0.82
N VAL A 113 -13.50 13.62 -1.33
CA VAL A 113 -12.18 13.03 -1.60
C VAL A 113 -11.52 12.56 -0.29
N PHE A 114 -11.50 13.44 0.73
CA PHE A 114 -10.93 13.08 2.03
C PHE A 114 -11.65 11.88 2.65
N THR A 115 -12.98 11.87 2.61
CA THR A 115 -13.80 10.78 3.16
C THR A 115 -13.50 9.45 2.47
N MET A 116 -13.44 9.41 1.14
CA MET A 116 -13.14 8.19 0.39
C MET A 116 -11.75 7.63 0.69
N VAL A 117 -10.73 8.49 0.71
CA VAL A 117 -9.34 8.06 0.91
C VAL A 117 -9.06 7.71 2.37
N ASN A 118 -9.53 8.54 3.31
CA ASN A 118 -9.28 8.33 4.75
C ASN A 118 -10.01 7.10 5.29
N SER A 119 -11.19 6.78 4.76
CA SER A 119 -11.91 5.54 5.12
C SER A 119 -11.25 4.28 4.59
N GLY A 120 -10.38 4.40 3.58
CA GLY A 120 -9.77 3.27 2.88
C GLY A 120 -10.72 2.57 1.90
N ALA A 121 -11.86 3.20 1.58
CA ALA A 121 -12.82 2.65 0.62
C ALA A 121 -12.25 2.66 -0.80
N ARG A 122 -11.65 3.77 -1.22
CA ARG A 122 -11.05 3.92 -2.55
C ARG A 122 -9.96 4.98 -2.56
N GLY A 123 -8.94 4.75 -3.38
CA GLY A 123 -7.82 5.67 -3.52
C GLY A 123 -6.75 5.50 -2.44
N SER A 124 -5.67 6.25 -2.59
CA SER A 124 -4.56 6.34 -1.64
C SER A 124 -4.03 7.76 -1.54
N TRP A 125 -3.38 8.09 -0.44
CA TRP A 125 -2.74 9.40 -0.26
C TRP A 125 -1.66 9.67 -1.31
N THR A 126 -0.98 8.63 -1.81
CA THR A 126 -0.01 8.74 -2.92
C THR A 126 -0.68 9.23 -4.21
N GLN A 127 -1.88 8.73 -4.52
CA GLN A 127 -2.64 9.18 -5.70
C GLN A 127 -3.08 10.63 -5.55
N ILE A 128 -3.60 11.01 -4.37
CA ILE A 128 -3.99 12.40 -4.10
C ILE A 128 -2.78 13.34 -4.14
N ARG A 129 -1.63 12.92 -3.62
CA ARG A 129 -0.38 13.68 -3.75
C ARG A 129 -0.04 13.97 -5.22
N GLN A 130 -0.16 12.98 -6.09
CA GLN A 130 0.09 13.20 -7.53
C GLN A 130 -0.96 14.10 -8.17
N MET A 131 -2.18 14.07 -7.69
CA MET A 131 -3.27 14.90 -8.22
C MET A 131 -3.18 16.36 -7.80
N SER A 132 -2.85 16.65 -6.53
CA SER A 132 -2.87 18.01 -5.97
C SER A 132 -1.54 18.49 -5.35
N GLY A 133 -0.62 17.58 -5.08
CA GLY A 133 0.69 17.92 -4.55
C GLY A 133 1.77 17.98 -5.63
N MET A 134 2.58 16.95 -5.71
CA MET A 134 3.69 16.82 -6.65
C MET A 134 3.78 15.39 -7.15
N LYS A 135 3.97 15.17 -8.45
CA LYS A 135 4.20 13.82 -8.97
C LYS A 135 5.53 13.25 -8.45
N GLY A 136 6.58 14.05 -8.47
CA GLY A 136 7.89 13.73 -7.91
C GLY A 136 8.81 13.03 -8.90
N LEU A 137 9.72 12.23 -8.35
CA LEU A 137 10.71 11.50 -9.14
C LEU A 137 10.05 10.39 -9.96
N VAL A 138 10.50 10.23 -11.18
CA VAL A 138 10.04 9.21 -12.12
C VAL A 138 11.21 8.34 -12.57
N VAL A 139 10.91 7.13 -13.01
CA VAL A 139 11.92 6.18 -13.49
C VAL A 139 11.92 6.10 -15.00
N ASN A 140 13.10 5.94 -15.58
CA ASN A 140 13.26 5.65 -17.00
C ASN A 140 12.89 4.17 -17.32
N PRO A 141 12.83 3.76 -18.59
CA PRO A 141 12.55 2.37 -18.94
C PRO A 141 13.52 1.35 -18.34
N ALA A 142 14.79 1.74 -18.09
CA ALA A 142 15.81 0.91 -17.45
C ALA A 142 15.69 0.85 -15.90
N SER A 143 14.61 1.40 -15.33
CA SER A 143 14.36 1.47 -13.88
C SER A 143 15.31 2.39 -13.09
N LYS A 144 16.11 3.22 -13.74
CA LYS A 144 16.91 4.25 -13.09
C LYS A 144 16.04 5.49 -12.83
N ILE A 145 16.19 6.12 -11.68
CA ILE A 145 15.49 7.36 -11.33
C ILE A 145 16.04 8.50 -12.19
N ILE A 146 15.15 9.31 -12.74
CA ILE A 146 15.51 10.52 -13.46
C ILE A 146 15.71 11.63 -12.44
N GLU A 147 16.87 12.31 -12.47
CA GLU A 147 17.23 13.37 -11.51
C GLU A 147 16.30 14.58 -11.58
N LEU A 148 15.71 14.83 -12.75
CA LEU A 148 14.76 15.90 -12.92
C LEU A 148 13.38 15.44 -12.43
N PRO A 149 12.84 16.04 -11.36
CA PRO A 149 11.53 15.66 -10.84
C PRO A 149 10.41 16.29 -11.67
N VAL A 150 9.24 15.67 -11.64
CA VAL A 150 8.00 16.30 -12.05
C VAL A 150 7.46 17.11 -10.88
N ARG A 151 7.65 18.43 -10.92
CA ARG A 151 7.29 19.35 -9.82
C ARG A 151 5.81 19.65 -9.79
N SER A 152 5.19 19.62 -10.94
CA SER A 152 3.76 19.88 -11.10
C SER A 152 2.89 18.72 -10.61
N SER A 153 1.67 19.03 -10.23
CA SER A 153 0.59 18.08 -9.99
C SER A 153 -0.29 17.95 -11.25
N TYR A 154 -1.10 16.90 -11.31
CA TYR A 154 -2.05 16.76 -12.42
C TYR A 154 -3.09 17.88 -12.45
N LYS A 155 -3.47 18.46 -11.31
CA LYS A 155 -4.38 19.61 -11.24
C LYS A 155 -3.77 20.88 -11.85
N GLU A 156 -2.48 21.12 -11.62
CA GLU A 156 -1.76 22.26 -12.18
C GLU A 156 -1.51 22.11 -13.69
N GLY A 157 -1.48 20.88 -14.16
CA GLY A 157 -1.01 20.53 -15.50
C GLY A 157 0.51 20.37 -15.55
N LEU A 158 0.97 19.54 -16.46
CA LEU A 158 2.39 19.28 -16.67
C LEU A 158 2.92 20.15 -17.81
N ASN A 159 4.14 20.67 -17.66
CA ASN A 159 4.83 21.28 -18.79
C ASN A 159 5.28 20.21 -19.80
N VAL A 160 5.72 20.63 -20.99
CA VAL A 160 6.06 19.70 -22.08
C VAL A 160 7.13 18.69 -21.67
N LEU A 161 8.17 19.13 -20.96
CA LEU A 161 9.26 18.29 -20.51
C LEU A 161 8.80 17.30 -19.43
N GLU A 162 8.05 17.77 -18.43
CA GLU A 162 7.47 16.94 -17.38
C GLU A 162 6.51 15.89 -17.94
N TYR A 163 5.71 16.27 -18.94
CA TYR A 163 4.84 15.32 -19.64
C TYR A 163 5.66 14.24 -20.33
N PHE A 164 6.70 14.64 -21.10
CA PHE A 164 7.56 13.70 -21.81
C PHE A 164 8.22 12.69 -20.85
N ILE A 165 8.84 13.17 -19.77
CA ILE A 165 9.48 12.29 -18.77
C ILE A 165 8.45 11.35 -18.12
N SER A 166 7.25 11.84 -17.89
CA SER A 166 6.17 11.05 -17.28
C SER A 166 5.68 9.91 -18.18
N THR A 167 5.79 10.04 -19.50
CA THR A 167 5.33 9.01 -20.45
C THR A 167 6.14 7.71 -20.34
N HIS A 168 7.41 7.77 -19.94
CA HIS A 168 8.24 6.58 -19.74
C HIS A 168 7.63 5.64 -18.70
N GLY A 169 7.28 6.19 -17.54
CA GLY A 169 6.65 5.42 -16.47
C GLY A 169 5.25 4.90 -16.83
N ALA A 170 4.45 5.71 -17.51
CA ALA A 170 3.12 5.32 -17.96
C ALA A 170 3.18 4.15 -18.95
N ARG A 171 4.04 4.25 -19.97
CA ARG A 171 4.22 3.19 -20.99
C ARG A 171 4.73 1.89 -20.34
N LYS A 172 5.76 1.98 -19.49
CA LYS A 172 6.29 0.83 -18.76
C LYS A 172 5.23 0.18 -17.88
N GLY A 173 4.47 0.99 -17.13
CA GLY A 173 3.41 0.48 -16.25
C GLY A 173 2.30 -0.24 -17.02
N THR A 174 1.90 0.26 -18.19
CA THR A 174 0.91 -0.40 -19.06
C THR A 174 1.45 -1.74 -19.58
N ALA A 175 2.68 -1.78 -20.07
CA ALA A 175 3.33 -3.01 -20.54
C ALA A 175 3.52 -4.03 -19.41
N ASP A 176 4.02 -3.60 -18.25
CA ASP A 176 4.21 -4.45 -17.09
C ASP A 176 2.90 -5.07 -16.59
N THR A 177 1.81 -4.29 -16.60
CA THR A 177 0.48 -4.78 -16.20
C THR A 177 0.02 -5.88 -17.14
N ALA A 178 0.13 -5.68 -18.45
CA ALA A 178 -0.27 -6.67 -19.45
C ALA A 178 0.52 -7.97 -19.31
N LEU A 179 1.84 -7.90 -19.16
CA LEU A 179 2.72 -9.07 -19.03
C LEU A 179 2.51 -9.80 -17.71
N ARG A 180 2.39 -9.09 -16.60
CA ARG A 180 2.17 -9.69 -15.28
C ARG A 180 0.82 -10.38 -15.17
N THR A 181 -0.21 -9.87 -15.82
CA THR A 181 -1.54 -10.48 -15.84
C THR A 181 -1.48 -11.88 -16.48
N SER A 182 -0.83 -12.01 -17.62
CA SER A 182 -0.62 -13.30 -18.28
C SER A 182 0.20 -14.27 -17.43
N ALA A 183 1.33 -13.82 -16.89
CA ALA A 183 2.19 -14.64 -16.04
C ALA A 183 1.48 -15.13 -14.77
N ALA A 184 0.72 -14.25 -14.10
CA ALA A 184 -0.07 -14.58 -12.92
C ALA A 184 -1.19 -15.59 -13.27
N GLY A 185 -1.87 -15.40 -14.40
CA GLY A 185 -2.91 -16.32 -14.86
C GLY A 185 -2.37 -17.71 -15.12
N TYR A 186 -1.23 -17.83 -15.79
CA TYR A 186 -0.59 -19.12 -16.05
C TYR A 186 -0.09 -19.79 -14.74
N LEU A 187 0.49 -19.02 -13.81
CA LEU A 187 0.89 -19.54 -12.51
C LEU A 187 -0.32 -20.06 -11.72
N THR A 188 -1.39 -19.28 -11.66
CA THR A 188 -2.63 -19.66 -10.96
C THR A 188 -3.21 -20.94 -11.55
N ARG A 189 -3.28 -21.06 -12.89
CA ARG A 189 -3.75 -22.29 -13.55
C ARG A 189 -2.94 -23.50 -13.13
N ARG A 190 -1.60 -23.41 -13.17
CA ARG A 190 -0.73 -24.53 -12.75
C ARG A 190 -0.92 -24.91 -11.28
N LEU A 191 -1.10 -23.93 -10.40
CA LEU A 191 -1.38 -24.21 -8.99
C LEU A 191 -2.73 -24.89 -8.79
N VAL A 192 -3.75 -24.46 -9.52
CA VAL A 192 -5.06 -25.10 -9.47
C VAL A 192 -4.98 -26.54 -10.01
N ASP A 193 -4.31 -26.76 -11.14
CA ASP A 193 -4.16 -28.10 -11.74
C ASP A 193 -3.48 -29.09 -10.78
N VAL A 194 -2.50 -28.63 -9.99
CA VAL A 194 -1.81 -29.46 -8.97
C VAL A 194 -2.67 -29.64 -7.73
N ALA A 195 -3.41 -28.63 -7.31
CA ALA A 195 -4.12 -28.65 -6.04
C ALA A 195 -5.54 -29.23 -6.12
N GLN A 196 -6.15 -29.30 -7.31
CA GLN A 196 -7.54 -29.72 -7.47
C GLN A 196 -7.81 -31.17 -7.02
N ASP A 197 -6.81 -32.03 -7.09
CA ASP A 197 -6.92 -33.43 -6.68
C ASP A 197 -6.75 -33.62 -5.16
N ILE A 198 -6.34 -32.55 -4.44
CA ILE A 198 -6.16 -32.61 -2.99
C ILE A 198 -7.49 -32.29 -2.33
N ILE A 199 -8.20 -33.33 -1.90
CA ILE A 199 -9.51 -33.23 -1.27
C ILE A 199 -9.40 -33.74 0.18
N ILE A 200 -9.94 -32.97 1.12
CA ILE A 200 -10.03 -33.37 2.51
C ILE A 200 -11.33 -34.14 2.70
N TYR A 201 -11.22 -35.44 2.99
CA TYR A 201 -12.37 -36.34 3.21
C TYR A 201 -12.74 -36.52 4.67
N GLU A 202 -11.78 -36.33 5.57
CA GLU A 202 -11.92 -36.57 7.01
C GLU A 202 -11.71 -35.29 7.79
N SER A 203 -12.53 -35.10 8.83
CA SER A 203 -12.38 -33.95 9.72
C SER A 203 -11.18 -34.11 10.66
N ASP A 204 -10.85 -35.35 11.01
CA ASP A 204 -9.69 -35.73 11.82
C ASP A 204 -9.08 -37.02 11.30
N CYS A 205 -7.88 -36.94 10.76
CA CYS A 205 -7.13 -38.08 10.22
C CYS A 205 -6.42 -38.91 11.30
N ARG A 206 -6.56 -38.59 12.58
CA ARG A 206 -5.94 -39.25 13.75
C ARG A 206 -4.45 -39.52 13.55
N THR A 207 -3.75 -38.58 12.96
CA THR A 207 -2.30 -38.72 12.72
C THR A 207 -1.53 -38.83 14.03
N ALA A 208 -0.57 -39.75 14.07
CA ALA A 208 0.38 -39.87 15.18
C ALA A 208 1.66 -39.07 14.99
N LYS A 209 1.70 -38.21 13.97
CA LYS A 209 2.87 -37.38 13.65
C LYS A 209 2.47 -35.91 13.57
N GLY A 210 3.08 -35.09 14.41
CA GLY A 210 2.98 -33.63 14.35
C GLY A 210 4.07 -32.99 13.50
N LEU A 211 3.89 -31.73 13.16
CA LEU A 211 4.90 -30.89 12.54
C LEU A 211 5.51 -29.99 13.63
N GLU A 212 6.79 -30.14 13.87
CA GLU A 212 7.52 -29.29 14.81
C GLU A 212 7.76 -27.90 14.18
N ILE A 213 7.35 -26.86 14.88
CA ILE A 213 7.56 -25.47 14.47
C ILE A 213 8.37 -24.76 15.55
N THR A 214 9.67 -24.55 15.28
CA THR A 214 10.58 -23.86 16.18
C THR A 214 10.66 -22.37 15.88
N ARG A 215 11.08 -21.58 16.87
CA ARG A 215 11.32 -20.14 16.70
C ARG A 215 12.44 -19.89 15.69
N ALA A 216 13.55 -20.64 15.77
CA ALA A 216 14.68 -20.50 14.86
C ALA A 216 14.26 -20.73 13.40
N ALA A 217 13.57 -21.84 13.09
CA ALA A 217 13.05 -22.11 11.76
C ALA A 217 11.98 -21.09 11.28
N SER A 218 11.40 -20.32 12.18
CA SER A 218 10.45 -19.27 11.85
C SER A 218 11.18 -17.97 11.47
N GLU A 219 12.24 -17.64 12.16
CA GLU A 219 13.10 -16.47 11.91
C GLU A 219 13.83 -16.59 10.58
N GLU A 220 14.27 -17.78 10.16
CA GLU A 220 14.86 -18.04 8.84
C GLU A 220 13.93 -17.63 7.68
N ILE A 221 12.62 -17.70 7.89
CA ILE A 221 11.61 -17.35 6.88
C ILE A 221 11.05 -15.93 7.12
N ASN A 222 11.69 -15.14 7.99
CA ASN A 222 11.22 -13.80 8.39
C ASN A 222 9.77 -13.78 8.89
N LYS A 223 9.33 -14.80 9.62
CA LYS A 223 8.01 -14.89 10.24
C LYS A 223 8.14 -15.13 11.74
N THR A 224 7.25 -14.53 12.51
CA THR A 224 7.16 -14.82 13.94
C THR A 224 6.55 -16.20 14.17
N LEU A 225 6.91 -16.86 15.30
CA LEU A 225 6.32 -18.14 15.69
C LEU A 225 4.77 -18.07 15.70
N GLY A 226 4.21 -17.00 16.27
CA GLY A 226 2.77 -16.79 16.31
C GLY A 226 2.11 -16.72 14.92
N GLN A 227 2.78 -16.15 13.92
CA GLN A 227 2.27 -16.14 12.54
C GLN A 227 2.29 -17.52 11.88
N ARG A 228 3.20 -18.41 12.29
CA ARG A 228 3.30 -19.76 11.73
C ARG A 228 2.34 -20.76 12.38
N VAL A 229 2.06 -20.59 13.68
CA VAL A 229 1.12 -21.47 14.40
C VAL A 229 -0.33 -21.01 14.29
N PHE A 230 -0.57 -19.78 13.84
CA PHE A 230 -1.92 -19.26 13.68
C PHE A 230 -2.78 -20.13 12.74
N GLY A 231 -3.93 -20.57 13.22
CA GLY A 231 -4.86 -21.43 12.48
C GLY A 231 -4.47 -22.92 12.44
N ARG A 232 -3.47 -23.35 13.23
CA ARG A 232 -3.10 -24.75 13.39
C ARG A 232 -3.65 -25.31 14.70
N ILE A 233 -3.92 -26.61 14.70
CA ILE A 233 -4.33 -27.37 15.89
C ILE A 233 -3.06 -27.88 16.56
N LEU A 234 -3.00 -27.75 17.88
CA LEU A 234 -1.89 -28.32 18.66
C LEU A 234 -1.96 -29.85 18.62
N PHE A 235 -0.81 -30.46 18.41
CA PHE A 235 -0.67 -31.93 18.46
C PHE A 235 -0.47 -32.42 19.90
N GLU A 236 0.24 -31.64 20.70
CA GLU A 236 0.51 -31.89 22.10
C GLU A 236 0.11 -30.67 22.93
N ASP A 237 -0.25 -30.89 24.19
CA ASP A 237 -0.57 -29.82 25.13
C ASP A 237 0.64 -28.90 25.33
N ALA A 238 0.43 -27.59 25.19
CA ALA A 238 1.48 -26.62 25.43
C ALA A 238 1.65 -26.39 26.93
N ILE A 239 2.83 -26.72 27.47
CA ILE A 239 3.16 -26.59 28.87
C ILE A 239 4.12 -25.41 29.13
N ASN A 240 3.98 -24.74 30.28
CA ASN A 240 4.91 -23.70 30.71
C ASN A 240 6.14 -24.31 31.45
N ALA A 241 7.09 -23.43 31.80
CA ALA A 241 8.28 -23.84 32.56
C ALA A 241 7.97 -24.44 33.97
N ARG A 242 6.71 -24.32 34.42
CA ARG A 242 6.24 -24.90 35.69
C ARG A 242 5.43 -26.20 35.49
N ASN A 243 5.47 -26.78 34.30
CA ASN A 243 4.73 -27.99 33.91
C ASN A 243 3.18 -27.83 33.99
N GLU A 244 2.66 -26.59 33.90
CA GLU A 244 1.23 -26.34 33.83
C GLU A 244 0.79 -26.27 32.38
N ILE A 245 -0.34 -26.88 32.03
CA ILE A 245 -0.91 -26.83 30.67
C ILE A 245 -1.43 -25.40 30.43
N VAL A 246 -0.85 -24.70 29.46
CA VAL A 246 -1.24 -23.34 29.09
C VAL A 246 -2.29 -23.36 27.96
N LEU A 247 -2.16 -24.32 27.04
CA LEU A 247 -3.09 -24.54 25.93
C LEU A 247 -3.26 -26.05 25.73
N LYS A 248 -4.50 -26.43 25.47
CA LYS A 248 -4.92 -27.81 25.25
C LYS A 248 -5.38 -28.03 23.82
#